data_377e18e266af09c1bdccafc6340323c0
#
_entry.id   377e18e266af09c1bdccafc6340323c0
#
_cell.length_a   1.000
_cell.length_b   1.000
_cell.length_c   1.000
_cell.angle_alpha   90.00
_cell.angle_beta   90.00
_cell.angle_gamma   90.00
#
_symmetry.space_group_name_H-M   'P 1'
#
loop_
_entity.id
_entity.type
_entity.pdbx_description
1 polymer ?
#
loop_
_entity_poly.entity_id
_entity_poly.type
_entity_poly.pdbx_seq_one_letter_code
_entity_poly.pdbx_strand_id
1 'polypeptide(L)'
;MSALIPQNVLLISEQKIKNFTDIDQNVTSAVLLPFIAVVQQTKLEYIIGGKYYKELLDGVINSNLTENDTNFLEYFAQPMLIHAAAAEAMPSILFRIKNNGIVAGAENTITLKEMEYLQQKYDDRSQFFEQRMIEQIIWNSNLYPSVFNYSTRNGMQPHLGKNYFSGLELSLGRYSGYDIASQFQKSGIGYYSGPEYACLWGGL
;
A
#
# COMPACT_ATOMS: atom_id res chain seq x y z
N MET A 1 -15.29 -23.36 8.90
CA MET A 1 -14.17 -23.81 8.06
C MET A 1 -13.72 -22.59 7.26
N SER A 2 -12.53 -22.07 7.51
CA SER A 2 -11.99 -20.96 6.71
C SER A 2 -11.58 -21.54 5.37
N ALA A 3 -12.32 -21.23 4.31
CA ALA A 3 -11.89 -21.60 2.97
C ALA A 3 -10.56 -20.89 2.71
N LEU A 4 -9.54 -21.67 2.36
CA LEU A 4 -8.26 -21.13 1.88
C LEU A 4 -8.58 -20.31 0.63
N ILE A 5 -8.37 -19.00 0.70
CA ILE A 5 -8.54 -18.12 -0.46
C ILE A 5 -7.52 -18.57 -1.50
N PRO A 6 -7.94 -18.81 -2.75
CA PRO A 6 -7.00 -19.10 -3.81
C PRO A 6 -6.00 -17.95 -3.91
N GLN A 7 -4.71 -18.24 -3.80
CA GLN A 7 -3.62 -17.23 -3.92
C GLN A 7 -3.54 -16.58 -5.32
N ASN A 8 -4.46 -16.91 -6.21
CA ASN A 8 -4.46 -16.53 -7.62
C ASN A 8 -5.44 -15.40 -7.96
N VAL A 9 -6.09 -14.80 -6.97
CA VAL A 9 -6.98 -13.65 -7.22
C VAL A 9 -6.14 -12.38 -7.28
N LEU A 10 -6.12 -11.79 -8.46
CA LEU A 10 -5.40 -10.53 -8.69
C LEU A 10 -6.39 -9.37 -8.73
N LEU A 11 -6.07 -8.30 -7.99
CA LEU A 11 -6.86 -7.06 -7.91
C LEU A 11 -6.58 -6.10 -9.07
N ILE A 12 -5.50 -6.34 -9.81
CA ILE A 12 -5.17 -5.63 -11.04
C ILE A 12 -4.82 -6.63 -12.14
N SER A 13 -5.09 -6.23 -13.39
CA SER A 13 -4.67 -6.99 -14.56
C SER A 13 -3.31 -6.50 -15.07
N GLU A 14 -2.57 -7.38 -15.73
CA GLU A 14 -1.35 -7.03 -16.44
C GLU A 14 -1.57 -5.92 -17.48
N GLN A 15 -2.74 -5.92 -18.12
CA GLN A 15 -3.11 -4.92 -19.11
C GLN A 15 -3.20 -3.53 -18.49
N LYS A 16 -3.69 -3.41 -17.24
CA LYS A 16 -3.67 -2.12 -16.51
C LYS A 16 -2.23 -1.65 -16.28
N ILE A 17 -1.30 -2.54 -15.92
CA ILE A 17 0.10 -2.16 -15.74
C ILE A 17 0.66 -1.61 -17.04
N LYS A 18 0.50 -2.33 -18.15
CA LYS A 18 1.00 -1.91 -19.47
C LYS A 18 0.38 -0.59 -19.97
N ASN A 19 -0.88 -0.34 -19.64
CA ASN A 19 -1.57 0.88 -20.07
C ASN A 19 -1.20 2.11 -19.25
N PHE A 20 -0.78 1.95 -18.00
CA PHE A 20 -0.49 3.05 -17.08
C PHE A 20 0.99 3.22 -16.73
N THR A 21 1.86 2.42 -17.36
CA THR A 21 3.31 2.49 -17.19
C THR A 21 4.02 2.50 -18.54
N ASP A 22 5.33 2.73 -18.52
CA ASP A 22 6.17 2.69 -19.73
C ASP A 22 6.54 1.24 -20.15
N ILE A 23 5.89 0.22 -19.57
CA ILE A 23 6.12 -1.20 -19.91
C ILE A 23 5.44 -1.52 -21.24
N ASP A 24 6.22 -2.05 -22.19
CA ASP A 24 5.75 -2.38 -23.52
C ASP A 24 4.65 -3.47 -23.50
N GLN A 25 3.71 -3.35 -24.45
CA GLN A 25 2.62 -4.32 -24.64
C GLN A 25 3.10 -5.74 -24.94
N ASN A 26 4.30 -5.88 -25.52
CA ASN A 26 4.92 -7.16 -25.87
C ASN A 26 5.52 -7.92 -24.67
N VAL A 27 5.60 -7.30 -23.49
CA VAL A 27 6.05 -8.00 -22.27
C VAL A 27 5.03 -9.09 -21.94
N THR A 28 5.50 -10.32 -21.81
CA THR A 28 4.63 -11.46 -21.53
C THR A 28 4.00 -11.38 -20.14
N SER A 29 2.74 -11.74 -20.03
CA SER A 29 1.98 -11.79 -18.78
C SER A 29 2.66 -12.60 -17.70
N ALA A 30 3.29 -13.71 -18.08
CA ALA A 30 4.01 -14.60 -17.18
C ALA A 30 5.15 -13.90 -16.39
N VAL A 31 5.65 -12.78 -16.91
CA VAL A 31 6.68 -11.99 -16.21
C VAL A 31 6.04 -11.07 -15.17
N LEU A 32 4.86 -10.51 -15.43
CA LEU A 32 4.21 -9.51 -14.57
C LEU A 32 3.37 -10.11 -13.45
N LEU A 33 2.67 -11.22 -13.73
CA LEU A 33 1.74 -11.84 -12.78
C LEU A 33 2.34 -12.16 -11.39
N PRO A 34 3.56 -12.72 -11.28
CA PRO A 34 4.17 -12.98 -9.98
C PRO A 34 4.37 -11.71 -9.15
N PHE A 35 4.77 -10.61 -9.79
CA PHE A 35 5.01 -9.34 -9.10
C PHE A 35 3.72 -8.70 -8.63
N ILE A 36 2.62 -8.82 -9.39
CA ILE A 36 1.30 -8.38 -8.93
C ILE A 36 0.93 -9.11 -7.64
N ALA A 37 1.07 -10.43 -7.62
CA ALA A 37 0.73 -11.23 -6.45
C ALA A 37 1.59 -10.87 -5.23
N VAL A 38 2.90 -10.69 -5.42
CA VAL A 38 3.81 -10.29 -4.35
C VAL A 38 3.44 -8.91 -3.79
N VAL A 39 3.24 -7.92 -4.65
CA VAL A 39 2.93 -6.55 -4.22
C VAL A 39 1.57 -6.46 -3.52
N GLN A 40 0.58 -7.25 -3.96
CA GLN A 40 -0.70 -7.34 -3.23
C GLN A 40 -0.53 -7.76 -1.79
N GLN A 41 0.34 -8.75 -1.54
CA GLN A 41 0.57 -9.26 -0.20
C GLN A 41 1.52 -8.37 0.60
N THR A 42 2.60 -7.92 0.00
CA THR A 42 3.66 -7.19 0.73
C THR A 42 3.31 -5.73 0.99
N LYS A 43 2.59 -5.07 0.08
CA LYS A 43 2.19 -3.66 0.24
C LYS A 43 0.73 -3.51 0.63
N LEU A 44 -0.22 -4.03 -0.15
CA LEU A 44 -1.64 -3.78 0.12
C LEU A 44 -2.11 -4.46 1.41
N GLU A 45 -1.88 -5.78 1.56
CA GLU A 45 -2.28 -6.49 2.78
C GLU A 45 -1.60 -5.92 4.02
N TYR A 46 -0.33 -5.50 3.89
CA TYR A 46 0.41 -4.85 4.98
C TYR A 46 -0.28 -3.56 5.45
N ILE A 47 -0.79 -2.74 4.54
CA ILE A 47 -1.41 -1.45 4.86
C ILE A 47 -2.81 -1.64 5.42
N ILE A 48 -3.67 -2.38 4.72
CA ILE A 48 -5.09 -2.49 5.07
C ILE A 48 -5.40 -3.59 6.08
N GLY A 49 -4.43 -4.48 6.31
CA GLY A 49 -4.56 -5.63 7.20
C GLY A 49 -5.26 -6.82 6.56
N GLY A 50 -4.92 -8.02 7.04
CA GLY A 50 -5.39 -9.29 6.47
C GLY A 50 -6.91 -9.46 6.48
N LYS A 51 -7.63 -8.85 7.42
CA LYS A 51 -9.09 -8.96 7.49
C LYS A 51 -9.75 -8.25 6.30
N TYR A 52 -9.46 -6.96 6.09
CA TYR A 52 -10.08 -6.21 5.00
C TYR A 52 -9.56 -6.68 3.64
N TYR A 53 -8.28 -7.03 3.54
CA TYR A 53 -7.72 -7.63 2.33
C TYR A 53 -8.47 -8.89 1.91
N LYS A 54 -8.80 -9.77 2.86
CA LYS A 54 -9.59 -10.97 2.61
C LYS A 54 -11.01 -10.64 2.15
N GLU A 55 -11.67 -9.67 2.79
CA GLU A 55 -13.00 -9.22 2.39
C GLU A 55 -13.02 -8.72 0.94
N LEU A 56 -12.00 -7.96 0.51
CA LEU A 56 -11.86 -7.52 -0.87
C LEU A 56 -11.68 -8.69 -1.85
N LEU A 57 -10.83 -9.67 -1.51
CA LEU A 57 -10.64 -10.85 -2.36
C LEU A 57 -11.90 -11.68 -2.48
N ASP A 58 -12.58 -11.94 -1.36
CA ASP A 58 -13.85 -12.67 -1.33
C ASP A 58 -14.93 -11.90 -2.14
N GLY A 59 -14.93 -10.57 -2.05
CA GLY A 59 -15.80 -9.69 -2.84
C GLY A 59 -15.58 -9.78 -4.34
N VAL A 60 -14.31 -9.86 -4.77
CA VAL A 60 -13.96 -10.05 -6.20
C VAL A 60 -14.37 -11.44 -6.67
N ILE A 61 -14.09 -12.50 -5.89
CA ILE A 61 -14.44 -13.88 -6.26
C ILE A 61 -15.95 -14.05 -6.43
N ASN A 62 -16.71 -13.51 -5.47
CA ASN A 62 -18.17 -13.68 -5.44
C ASN A 62 -18.93 -12.60 -6.22
N SER A 63 -18.21 -11.64 -6.83
CA SER A 63 -18.81 -10.50 -7.54
C SER A 63 -19.81 -9.71 -6.69
N ASN A 64 -19.52 -9.55 -5.41
CA ASN A 64 -20.37 -8.87 -4.42
C ASN A 64 -19.65 -7.73 -3.69
N LEU A 65 -18.69 -7.08 -4.35
CA LEU A 65 -18.06 -5.86 -3.84
C LEU A 65 -19.11 -4.79 -3.59
N THR A 66 -18.99 -4.10 -2.47
CA THR A 66 -19.80 -2.90 -2.23
C THR A 66 -19.33 -1.76 -3.14
N GLU A 67 -20.14 -0.73 -3.30
CA GLU A 67 -19.75 0.48 -4.04
C GLU A 67 -18.51 1.13 -3.42
N ASN A 68 -18.42 1.17 -2.08
CA ASN A 68 -17.26 1.69 -1.37
C ASN A 68 -16.00 0.86 -1.64
N ASP A 69 -16.10 -0.48 -1.67
CA ASP A 69 -14.97 -1.35 -1.95
C ASP A 69 -14.51 -1.21 -3.41
N THR A 70 -15.45 -1.07 -4.33
CA THR A 70 -15.15 -0.83 -5.75
C THR A 70 -14.42 0.50 -5.92
N ASN A 71 -14.94 1.57 -5.32
CA ASN A 71 -14.30 2.89 -5.34
C ASN A 71 -12.92 2.86 -4.69
N PHE A 72 -12.77 2.16 -3.55
CA PHE A 72 -11.50 1.99 -2.90
C PHE A 72 -10.48 1.28 -3.80
N LEU A 73 -10.88 0.19 -4.43
CA LEU A 73 -10.01 -0.54 -5.34
C LEU A 73 -9.61 0.31 -6.56
N GLU A 74 -10.56 0.95 -7.23
CA GLU A 74 -10.30 1.66 -8.47
C GLU A 74 -9.48 2.94 -8.27
N TYR A 75 -9.81 3.74 -7.25
CA TYR A 75 -9.22 5.08 -7.08
C TYR A 75 -8.01 5.13 -6.15
N PHE A 76 -7.83 4.12 -5.29
CA PHE A 76 -6.77 4.15 -4.28
C PHE A 76 -5.83 2.95 -4.36
N ALA A 77 -6.36 1.72 -4.30
CA ALA A 77 -5.51 0.53 -4.26
C ALA A 77 -4.86 0.22 -5.61
N GLN A 78 -5.62 0.22 -6.72
CA GLN A 78 -5.10 -0.14 -8.03
C GLN A 78 -3.98 0.80 -8.53
N PRO A 79 -4.07 2.14 -8.42
CA PRO A 79 -2.96 3.01 -8.81
C PRO A 79 -1.67 2.70 -8.06
N MET A 80 -1.74 2.45 -6.75
CA MET A 80 -0.59 2.06 -5.93
C MET A 80 -0.02 0.72 -6.41
N LEU A 81 -0.87 -0.31 -6.59
CA LEU A 81 -0.45 -1.64 -7.03
C LEU A 81 0.18 -1.64 -8.42
N ILE A 82 -0.35 -0.84 -9.37
CA ILE A 82 0.19 -0.72 -10.73
C ILE A 82 1.64 -0.24 -10.69
N HIS A 83 1.90 0.84 -9.98
CA HIS A 83 3.25 1.40 -9.91
C HIS A 83 4.20 0.54 -9.09
N ALA A 84 3.73 -0.04 -7.99
CA ALA A 84 4.52 -0.96 -7.19
C ALA A 84 4.92 -2.23 -7.97
N ALA A 85 3.96 -2.84 -8.68
CA ALA A 85 4.25 -4.03 -9.50
C ALA A 85 5.19 -3.70 -10.67
N ALA A 86 5.10 -2.50 -11.26
CA ALA A 86 6.04 -2.05 -12.27
C ALA A 86 7.45 -1.90 -11.71
N ALA A 87 7.61 -1.29 -10.52
CA ALA A 87 8.90 -1.15 -9.86
C ALA A 87 9.56 -2.50 -9.58
N GLU A 88 8.80 -3.44 -9.02
CA GLU A 88 9.28 -4.80 -8.71
C GLU A 88 9.60 -5.62 -9.97
N ALA A 89 8.87 -5.42 -11.07
CA ALA A 89 9.08 -6.16 -12.31
C ALA A 89 10.29 -5.67 -13.12
N MET A 90 10.73 -4.41 -12.96
CA MET A 90 11.80 -3.80 -13.76
C MET A 90 13.08 -4.63 -13.83
N PRO A 91 13.67 -5.12 -12.72
CA PRO A 91 14.86 -5.94 -12.78
C PRO A 91 14.66 -7.23 -13.58
N SER A 92 13.51 -7.87 -13.46
CA SER A 92 13.19 -9.13 -14.13
C SER A 92 12.88 -8.98 -15.61
N ILE A 93 12.43 -7.79 -16.05
CA ILE A 93 12.24 -7.48 -17.46
C ILE A 93 13.58 -7.32 -18.16
N LEU A 94 14.53 -6.66 -17.50
CA LEU A 94 15.85 -6.35 -18.08
C LEU A 94 16.86 -7.48 -17.89
N PHE A 95 16.82 -8.17 -16.75
CA PHE A 95 17.75 -9.25 -16.45
C PHE A 95 17.00 -10.57 -16.32
N ARG A 96 17.47 -11.60 -17.04
CA ARG A 96 16.95 -12.96 -16.91
C ARG A 96 17.98 -13.84 -16.21
N ILE A 97 17.54 -14.51 -15.15
CA ILE A 97 18.35 -15.52 -14.47
C ILE A 97 18.23 -16.82 -15.28
N LYS A 98 19.36 -17.29 -15.78
CA LYS A 98 19.47 -18.60 -16.47
C LYS A 98 20.39 -19.52 -15.68
N ASN A 99 20.36 -20.82 -15.98
CA ASN A 99 21.23 -21.81 -15.30
C ASN A 99 22.73 -21.48 -15.38
N ASN A 100 23.15 -20.69 -16.38
CA ASN A 100 24.55 -20.29 -16.57
C ASN A 100 24.86 -18.86 -16.05
N GLY A 101 23.94 -18.25 -15.28
CA GLY A 101 24.13 -16.91 -14.72
C GLY A 101 23.04 -15.91 -15.10
N ILE A 102 23.30 -14.64 -14.77
CA ILE A 102 22.40 -13.52 -15.08
C ILE A 102 22.77 -13.01 -16.48
N VAL A 103 21.80 -12.98 -17.38
CA VAL A 103 21.98 -12.49 -18.74
C VAL A 103 21.17 -11.20 -18.91
N ALA A 104 21.83 -10.11 -19.32
CA ALA A 104 21.15 -8.91 -19.78
C ALA A 104 20.41 -9.19 -21.10
N GLY A 105 19.33 -8.47 -21.36
CA GLY A 105 18.62 -8.53 -22.64
C GLY A 105 19.49 -8.14 -23.83
N ALA A 106 18.92 -7.83 -24.99
CA ALA A 106 19.64 -7.55 -26.24
C ALA A 106 20.68 -6.40 -26.12
N GLU A 107 21.62 -6.33 -27.08
CA GLU A 107 22.81 -5.45 -27.10
C GLU A 107 22.55 -3.93 -26.95
N ASN A 108 21.33 -3.45 -27.04
CA ASN A 108 20.93 -2.04 -26.83
C ASN A 108 20.08 -1.84 -25.56
N THR A 109 20.39 -2.55 -24.50
CA THR A 109 19.64 -2.46 -23.25
C THR A 109 20.07 -1.23 -22.44
N ILE A 110 19.08 -0.68 -21.74
CA ILE A 110 19.19 0.35 -20.71
C ILE A 110 20.35 0.00 -19.76
N THR A 111 21.12 1.00 -19.37
CA THR A 111 22.16 0.84 -18.35
C THR A 111 21.56 0.56 -16.98
N LEU A 112 22.34 -0.03 -16.07
CA LEU A 112 21.91 -0.29 -14.70
C LEU A 112 21.38 0.98 -14.01
N LYS A 113 22.04 2.13 -14.23
CA LYS A 113 21.61 3.42 -13.65
C LYS A 113 20.27 3.90 -14.18
N GLU A 114 20.00 3.70 -15.47
CA GLU A 114 18.72 4.07 -16.07
C GLU A 114 17.59 3.15 -15.55
N MET A 115 17.89 1.87 -15.32
CA MET A 115 16.96 0.94 -14.70
C MET A 115 16.64 1.36 -13.25
N GLU A 116 17.67 1.67 -12.45
CA GLU A 116 17.50 2.15 -11.07
C GLU A 116 16.66 3.43 -11.03
N TYR A 117 16.89 4.34 -11.98
CA TYR A 117 16.09 5.56 -12.11
C TYR A 117 14.61 5.27 -12.41
N LEU A 118 14.33 4.35 -13.34
CA LEU A 118 12.95 3.95 -13.66
C LEU A 118 12.28 3.24 -12.49
N GLN A 119 13.00 2.35 -11.82
CA GLN A 119 12.51 1.67 -10.64
C GLN A 119 12.16 2.68 -9.54
N GLN A 120 13.06 3.62 -9.24
CA GLN A 120 12.83 4.69 -8.28
C GLN A 120 11.63 5.55 -8.65
N LYS A 121 11.49 5.94 -9.92
CA LYS A 121 10.35 6.71 -10.46
C LYS A 121 9.02 6.01 -10.16
N TYR A 122 8.94 4.69 -10.34
CA TYR A 122 7.72 3.94 -10.06
C TYR A 122 7.50 3.72 -8.57
N ASP A 123 8.55 3.51 -7.81
CA ASP A 123 8.43 3.38 -6.36
C ASP A 123 7.96 4.69 -5.71
N ASP A 124 8.51 5.84 -6.11
CA ASP A 124 8.05 7.16 -5.67
C ASP A 124 6.56 7.40 -5.97
N ARG A 125 6.10 7.01 -7.16
CA ARG A 125 4.68 7.07 -7.51
C ARG A 125 3.82 6.13 -6.68
N SER A 126 4.31 4.91 -6.45
CA SER A 126 3.64 3.94 -5.59
C SER A 126 3.47 4.49 -4.18
N GLN A 127 4.53 5.08 -3.61
CA GLN A 127 4.50 5.70 -2.27
C GLN A 127 3.51 6.87 -2.19
N PHE A 128 3.43 7.69 -3.23
CA PHE A 128 2.43 8.76 -3.30
C PHE A 128 1.00 8.22 -3.23
N PHE A 129 0.68 7.19 -4.01
CA PHE A 129 -0.65 6.57 -4.00
C PHE A 129 -0.92 5.80 -2.70
N GLU A 130 0.11 5.21 -2.11
CA GLU A 130 0.06 4.58 -0.79
C GLU A 130 -0.37 5.58 0.29
N GLN A 131 0.29 6.73 0.35
CA GLN A 131 -0.07 7.80 1.29
C GLN A 131 -1.50 8.29 1.09
N ARG A 132 -1.89 8.50 -0.17
CA ARG A 132 -3.26 8.90 -0.51
C ARG A 132 -4.29 7.86 -0.07
N MET A 133 -3.98 6.57 -0.21
CA MET A 133 -4.83 5.47 0.25
C MET A 133 -4.94 5.43 1.76
N ILE A 134 -3.83 5.59 2.48
CA ILE A 134 -3.80 5.66 3.94
C ILE A 134 -4.64 6.84 4.45
N GLU A 135 -4.48 8.01 3.84
CA GLU A 135 -5.27 9.20 4.19
C GLU A 135 -6.76 8.98 3.99
N GLN A 136 -7.15 8.37 2.86
CA GLN A 136 -8.55 8.02 2.60
C GLN A 136 -9.12 7.12 3.69
N ILE A 137 -8.39 6.09 4.11
CA ILE A 137 -8.83 5.17 5.16
C ILE A 137 -8.98 5.90 6.51
N ILE A 138 -8.01 6.74 6.87
CA ILE A 138 -8.02 7.47 8.15
C ILE A 138 -9.17 8.48 8.19
N TRP A 139 -9.33 9.29 7.15
CA TRP A 139 -10.35 10.33 7.09
C TRP A 139 -11.77 9.77 6.99
N ASN A 140 -11.93 8.61 6.38
CA ASN A 140 -13.22 7.96 6.17
C ASN A 140 -13.32 6.62 6.92
N SER A 141 -12.86 6.57 8.16
CA SER A 141 -12.79 5.36 8.98
C SER A 141 -14.13 4.61 9.10
N ASN A 142 -15.24 5.33 9.02
CA ASN A 142 -16.59 4.76 9.06
C ASN A 142 -16.89 3.87 7.83
N LEU A 143 -16.24 4.13 6.69
CA LEU A 143 -16.43 3.34 5.47
C LEU A 143 -15.60 2.04 5.50
N TYR A 144 -14.56 1.98 6.34
CA TYR A 144 -13.60 0.88 6.41
C TYR A 144 -13.52 0.24 7.80
N PRO A 145 -14.67 -0.19 8.39
CA PRO A 145 -14.69 -0.70 9.78
C PRO A 145 -13.79 -1.94 9.96
N SER A 146 -13.61 -2.74 8.92
CA SER A 146 -12.80 -3.95 8.97
C SER A 146 -11.30 -3.68 9.10
N VAL A 147 -10.83 -2.50 8.70
CA VAL A 147 -9.45 -2.06 8.90
C VAL A 147 -9.20 -1.75 10.37
N PHE A 148 -10.17 -1.16 11.07
CA PHE A 148 -10.02 -0.73 12.47
C PHE A 148 -10.44 -1.81 13.47
N ASN A 149 -11.39 -2.68 13.10
CA ASN A 149 -11.87 -3.80 13.92
C ASN A 149 -11.13 -5.10 13.58
N TYR A 150 -9.81 -5.11 13.68
CA TYR A 150 -8.99 -6.27 13.43
C TYR A 150 -8.78 -7.12 14.69
N SER A 151 -8.57 -8.41 14.50
CA SER A 151 -8.15 -9.36 15.53
C SER A 151 -6.84 -10.00 15.12
N THR A 152 -5.94 -10.21 16.07
CA THR A 152 -4.65 -10.89 15.84
C THR A 152 -4.79 -12.29 15.24
N ARG A 153 -5.98 -12.87 15.32
CA ARG A 153 -6.31 -14.20 14.74
C ARG A 153 -6.65 -14.12 13.24
N ASN A 154 -6.86 -12.93 12.68
CA ASN A 154 -7.34 -12.73 11.31
C ASN A 154 -6.23 -12.37 10.32
N GLY A 155 -4.97 -12.61 10.67
CA GLY A 155 -3.83 -12.30 9.80
C GLY A 155 -3.11 -11.02 10.20
N MET A 156 -2.51 -10.35 9.20
CA MET A 156 -1.70 -9.15 9.39
C MET A 156 -2.52 -7.98 9.94
N GLN A 157 -1.95 -7.26 10.89
CA GLN A 157 -2.53 -6.03 11.41
C GLN A 157 -2.32 -4.88 10.42
N PRO A 158 -3.28 -3.94 10.29
CA PRO A 158 -3.12 -2.78 9.43
C PRO A 158 -1.97 -1.87 9.88
N HIS A 159 -1.20 -1.37 8.90
CA HIS A 159 -0.14 -0.39 9.12
C HIS A 159 -0.48 0.92 8.41
N LEU A 160 -1.15 1.81 9.12
CA LEU A 160 -1.57 3.12 8.61
C LEU A 160 -0.56 4.24 8.98
N GLY A 161 0.69 3.88 9.23
CA GLY A 161 1.76 4.84 9.49
C GLY A 161 2.10 5.64 8.24
N LYS A 162 2.27 6.97 8.38
CA LYS A 162 2.77 7.81 7.28
C LYS A 162 4.28 7.67 7.21
N ASN A 163 4.79 7.14 6.11
CA ASN A 163 6.21 7.22 5.81
C ASN A 163 6.52 8.62 5.28
N TYR A 164 7.12 9.47 6.10
CA TYR A 164 7.65 10.73 5.61
C TYR A 164 8.97 10.47 4.85
N PHE A 165 9.15 11.14 3.73
CA PHE A 165 10.34 11.09 2.86
C PHE A 165 11.69 11.44 3.54
N SER A 166 11.69 11.78 4.81
CA SER A 166 12.88 12.21 5.55
C SER A 166 13.65 11.08 6.24
N GLY A 167 13.31 9.81 6.00
CA GLY A 167 13.92 8.69 6.73
C GLY A 167 13.61 8.68 8.23
N LEU A 168 12.75 9.56 8.68
CA LEU A 168 12.24 9.58 10.04
C LEU A 168 10.93 8.80 10.06
N GLU A 169 10.99 7.56 10.43
CA GLU A 169 9.83 6.72 10.72
C GLU A 169 9.19 7.22 12.01
N LEU A 170 8.28 8.19 11.89
CA LEU A 170 7.38 8.52 12.98
C LEU A 170 6.30 7.44 13.01
N SER A 171 6.61 6.34 13.63
CA SER A 171 5.63 5.33 14.02
C SER A 171 4.62 5.99 14.95
N LEU A 172 3.56 6.53 14.38
CA LEU A 172 2.38 6.93 15.13
C LEU A 172 1.69 5.62 15.57
N GLY A 173 2.16 5.09 16.71
CA GLY A 173 1.53 3.96 17.34
C GLY A 173 0.03 4.19 17.48
N ARG A 174 -0.73 3.16 17.15
CA ARG A 174 -2.16 2.95 17.36
C ARG A 174 -2.93 4.22 17.72
N TYR A 175 -3.68 4.75 16.77
CA TYR A 175 -4.73 5.74 17.06
C TYR A 175 -5.89 5.08 17.82
N SER A 176 -5.72 4.85 19.10
CA SER A 176 -6.81 4.95 20.03
C SER A 176 -6.80 6.40 20.50
N GLY A 177 -7.89 7.14 20.36
CA GLY A 177 -7.96 8.58 20.62
C GLY A 177 -7.65 9.02 22.07
N TYR A 178 -7.10 8.13 22.87
CA TYR A 178 -6.70 8.35 24.27
C TYR A 178 -5.17 8.37 24.48
N ASP A 179 -4.35 7.95 23.48
CA ASP A 179 -2.92 7.74 23.73
C ASP A 179 -2.01 8.90 23.31
N ILE A 180 -2.50 9.87 22.54
CA ILE A 180 -1.68 11.00 22.10
C ILE A 180 -1.28 11.87 23.30
N ALA A 181 -2.20 12.12 24.22
CA ALA A 181 -1.93 12.94 25.39
C ALA A 181 -0.91 12.29 26.34
N SER A 182 -0.92 10.95 26.46
CA SER A 182 0.00 10.22 27.33
C SER A 182 1.43 10.14 26.80
N GLN A 183 1.61 10.13 25.48
CA GLN A 183 2.93 10.12 24.86
C GLN A 183 3.61 11.50 24.87
N PHE A 184 2.82 12.58 24.71
CA PHE A 184 3.35 13.93 24.87
C PHE A 184 3.76 14.23 26.32
N GLN A 185 3.10 13.67 27.31
CA GLN A 185 3.53 13.76 28.73
C GLN A 185 4.86 13.03 29.00
N LYS A 186 5.14 11.92 28.30
CA LYS A 186 6.39 11.17 28.45
C LYS A 186 7.59 11.82 27.76
N SER A 187 7.34 12.62 26.71
CA SER A 187 8.41 13.30 25.95
C SER A 187 8.88 14.62 26.54
N GLY A 188 8.31 15.06 27.67
CA GLY A 188 8.71 16.32 28.34
C GLY A 188 8.38 17.60 27.56
N ILE A 189 7.68 17.49 26.42
CA ILE A 189 7.15 18.65 25.68
C ILE A 189 5.80 18.98 26.29
N GLY A 190 5.83 19.84 27.30
CA GLY A 190 4.65 20.21 28.06
C GLY A 190 3.64 20.99 27.25
N TYR A 191 2.59 20.32 26.81
CA TYR A 191 1.31 21.00 26.61
C TYR A 191 0.58 20.97 27.96
N TYR A 192 0.66 22.07 28.69
CA TYR A 192 -0.17 22.30 29.85
C TYR A 192 -1.62 22.50 29.38
N SER A 193 -2.39 21.45 29.36
CA SER A 193 -3.87 21.56 29.39
C SER A 193 -4.32 21.61 30.85
N GLY A 194 -3.95 22.67 31.53
CA GLY A 194 -4.53 22.99 32.82
C GLY A 194 -5.91 23.63 32.60
N PRO A 195 -6.87 23.41 33.52
CA PRO A 195 -8.22 24.01 33.46
C PRO A 195 -8.22 25.55 33.51
N GLU A 196 -7.07 26.18 33.67
CA GLU A 196 -6.95 27.64 33.80
C GLU A 196 -7.05 28.41 32.48
N TYR A 197 -6.92 27.73 31.29
CA TYR A 197 -7.05 28.41 30.00
C TYR A 197 -8.48 28.41 29.42
N ALA A 198 -9.43 27.75 30.07
CA ALA A 198 -10.82 27.75 29.63
C ALA A 198 -11.55 29.07 29.96
N CYS A 199 -10.96 29.95 30.78
CA CYS A 199 -11.61 31.20 31.21
C CYS A 199 -11.18 32.47 30.45
N LEU A 200 -10.28 32.37 29.46
CA LEU A 200 -9.75 33.57 28.76
C LEU A 200 -10.46 33.91 27.45
N TRP A 201 -11.46 33.15 27.01
CA TRP A 201 -12.23 33.42 25.79
C TRP A 201 -13.72 33.63 26.01
N GLY A 202 -14.13 33.93 27.24
CA GLY A 202 -15.49 34.22 27.58
C GLY A 202 -15.67 35.62 28.17
N GLY A 203 -15.43 36.68 27.38
CA GLY A 203 -15.67 38.03 27.86
C GLY A 203 -15.17 39.13 26.94
N LEU A 204 -15.94 39.45 25.92
CA LEU A 204 -16.36 40.80 25.47
C LEU A 204 -17.31 40.63 24.29
#